data_9f0f1c8733bc8c64b9e4b57005531785
#
_entry.id   9f0f1c8733bc8c64b9e4b57005531785
#
_cell.length_a   1.000
_cell.length_b   1.000
_cell.length_c   1.000
_cell.angle_alpha   90.00
_cell.angle_beta   90.00
_cell.angle_gamma   90.00
#
_symmetry.space_group_name_H-M   'P 1'
#
loop_
_entity.id
_entity.type
_entity.pdbx_description
1 polymer ?
#
loop_
_entity_poly.entity_id
_entity_poly.type
_entity_poly.pdbx_seq_one_letter_code
_entity_poly.pdbx_strand_id
1 'polypeptide(L)'
;IRAVVDTGLARIARYNPRTGTTSLRVSRISQASCEQRRGRCGRTGPGLCVRLYGEEDFQSREPFTVPEIQRANLAEVILQMISLRLGDPGRFPFIDPPPAAAIRDGYRSLRELGALTANQRLTANGRLMARLPLDPRLSRIIIEGMGLGATREIIVLAAALAIQDPRVRPPDKEHKADEVHRQFLDRKSDFLALL
;
A
#
# COMPACT_ATOMS: atom_id res chain seq x y z
N ILE A 1 9.62 25.35 6.65
CA ILE A 1 9.89 24.63 7.91
C ILE A 1 11.29 25.03 8.37
N ARG A 2 11.37 25.61 9.59
CA ARG A 2 12.67 26.03 10.18
C ARG A 2 13.14 25.07 11.29
N ALA A 3 12.26 24.24 11.83
CA ALA A 3 12.60 23.25 12.84
C ALA A 3 11.91 21.92 12.55
N VAL A 4 12.60 20.82 12.83
CA VAL A 4 12.11 19.45 12.74
C VAL A 4 12.44 18.73 14.05
N VAL A 5 11.45 18.04 14.64
CA VAL A 5 11.68 17.07 15.71
C VAL A 5 11.53 15.68 15.10
N ASP A 6 12.59 14.89 15.12
CA ASP A 6 12.63 13.56 14.51
C ASP A 6 12.63 12.47 15.59
N THR A 7 11.56 11.69 15.65
CA THR A 7 11.44 10.53 16.54
C THR A 7 12.24 9.32 16.08
N GLY A 8 12.73 9.33 14.85
CA GLY A 8 13.40 8.18 14.25
C GLY A 8 12.47 7.01 13.92
N LEU A 9 11.16 7.18 14.00
CA LEU A 9 10.15 6.14 13.77
C LEU A 9 9.22 6.50 12.60
N ALA A 10 8.72 5.47 11.91
CA ALA A 10 7.64 5.59 10.93
C ALA A 10 6.78 4.34 10.93
N ARG A 11 5.55 4.47 10.44
CA ARG A 11 4.72 3.32 10.09
C ARG A 11 5.15 2.85 8.70
N ILE A 12 5.67 1.63 8.63
CA ILE A 12 6.17 1.04 7.39
C ILE A 12 5.26 -0.11 7.00
N ALA A 13 4.69 -0.04 5.80
CA ALA A 13 3.88 -1.10 5.24
C ALA A 13 4.74 -2.34 4.96
N ARG A 14 4.30 -3.50 5.43
CA ARG A 14 4.89 -4.81 5.14
C ARG A 14 3.80 -5.80 4.76
N TYR A 15 3.92 -6.37 3.60
CA TYR A 15 3.07 -7.45 3.13
C TYR A 15 3.48 -8.76 3.80
N ASN A 16 2.50 -9.53 4.27
CA ASN A 16 2.69 -10.88 4.80
C ASN A 16 2.10 -11.89 3.82
N PRO A 17 2.93 -12.67 3.10
CA PRO A 17 2.45 -13.66 2.14
C PRO A 17 1.59 -14.78 2.73
N ARG A 18 1.77 -15.10 4.04
CA ARG A 18 1.00 -16.16 4.71
C ARG A 18 -0.45 -15.77 4.95
N THR A 19 -0.70 -14.52 5.30
CA THR A 19 -2.04 -14.01 5.60
C THR A 19 -2.64 -13.23 4.43
N GLY A 20 -1.85 -12.90 3.41
CA GLY A 20 -2.26 -12.07 2.28
C GLY A 20 -2.61 -10.63 2.68
N THR A 21 -2.12 -10.15 3.83
CA THR A 21 -2.44 -8.83 4.37
C THR A 21 -1.22 -7.93 4.44
N THR A 22 -1.46 -6.62 4.34
CA THR A 22 -0.43 -5.60 4.60
C THR A 22 -0.65 -5.00 5.98
N SER A 23 0.39 -5.01 6.80
CA SER A 23 0.38 -4.37 8.13
C SER A 23 1.25 -3.13 8.14
N LEU A 24 0.79 -2.07 8.82
CA LEU A 24 1.55 -0.85 9.08
C LEU A 24 2.20 -0.94 10.47
N ARG A 25 3.44 -1.38 10.53
CA ARG A 25 4.18 -1.49 11.79
C ARG A 25 5.01 -0.25 12.05
N VAL A 26 4.98 0.23 13.29
CA VAL A 26 5.92 1.26 13.74
C VAL A 26 7.31 0.64 13.75
N SER A 27 8.23 1.23 13.01
CA SER A 27 9.61 0.72 12.84
C SER A 27 10.60 1.88 12.83
N ARG A 28 11.85 1.59 13.19
CA ARG A 28 12.97 2.53 13.03
C ARG A 28 13.15 2.84 11.54
N ILE A 29 13.36 4.11 11.21
CA ILE A 29 13.67 4.54 9.85
C ILE A 29 15.18 4.43 9.58
N SER A 30 15.55 4.34 8.31
CA SER A 30 16.96 4.30 7.87
C SER A 30 17.68 5.62 8.10
N GLN A 31 19.01 5.58 8.06
CA GLN A 31 19.86 6.78 8.14
C GLN A 31 19.50 7.78 7.05
N ALA A 32 19.33 7.33 5.79
CA ALA A 32 18.92 8.18 4.67
C ALA A 32 17.56 8.87 4.92
N SER A 33 16.60 8.17 5.53
CA SER A 33 15.31 8.75 5.90
C SER A 33 15.43 9.79 7.01
N CYS A 34 16.31 9.56 8.00
CA CYS A 34 16.62 10.55 9.03
C CYS A 34 17.24 11.82 8.42
N GLU A 35 18.20 11.65 7.51
CA GLU A 35 18.82 12.77 6.82
C GLU A 35 17.83 13.52 5.91
N GLN A 36 16.93 12.81 5.24
CA GLN A 36 15.88 13.42 4.44
C GLN A 36 14.94 14.28 5.32
N ARG A 37 14.58 13.81 6.52
CA ARG A 37 13.78 14.59 7.48
C ARG A 37 14.55 15.82 7.95
N ARG A 38 15.83 15.68 8.30
CA ARG A 38 16.72 16.80 8.65
C ARG A 38 16.75 17.85 7.53
N GLY A 39 16.89 17.39 6.28
CA GLY A 39 16.92 18.28 5.12
C GLY A 39 15.65 19.12 4.91
N ARG A 40 14.51 18.75 5.55
CA ARG A 40 13.27 19.53 5.44
C ARG A 40 13.35 20.92 6.08
N CYS A 41 14.11 21.09 7.16
CA CYS A 41 14.29 22.39 7.82
C CYS A 41 15.35 23.27 7.17
N GLY A 42 16.18 22.73 6.27
CA GLY A 42 17.27 23.45 5.61
C GLY A 42 16.98 23.93 4.18
N ARG A 43 15.74 23.87 3.67
CA ARG A 43 15.43 24.14 2.24
C ARG A 43 15.51 25.61 1.84
N THR A 44 15.12 26.52 2.75
CA THR A 44 15.01 27.96 2.45
C THR A 44 15.96 28.82 3.28
N GLY A 45 16.81 28.19 4.11
CA GLY A 45 17.77 28.84 5.01
C GLY A 45 18.16 27.91 6.15
N PRO A 46 19.05 28.35 7.06
CA PRO A 46 19.47 27.56 8.20
C PRO A 46 18.27 27.10 9.05
N GLY A 47 18.27 25.83 9.46
CA GLY A 47 17.22 25.22 10.25
C GLY A 47 17.77 24.31 11.32
N LEU A 48 16.93 23.97 12.32
CA LEU A 48 17.26 23.09 13.45
C LEU A 48 16.55 21.75 13.31
N CYS A 49 17.31 20.65 13.44
CA CYS A 49 16.75 19.32 13.58
C CYS A 49 17.12 18.74 14.92
N VAL A 50 16.11 18.43 15.75
CA VAL A 50 16.28 17.77 17.05
C VAL A 50 15.92 16.29 16.87
N ARG A 51 16.90 15.40 17.07
CA ARG A 51 16.69 13.94 17.06
C ARG A 51 16.39 13.46 18.48
N LEU A 52 15.30 12.71 18.65
CA LEU A 52 14.91 12.11 19.94
C LEU A 52 15.55 10.73 20.15
N TYR A 53 16.72 10.51 19.58
CA TYR A 53 17.52 9.28 19.69
C TYR A 53 19.01 9.63 19.62
N GLY A 54 19.85 8.78 20.23
CA GLY A 54 21.29 9.03 20.33
C GLY A 54 22.05 8.75 19.04
N GLU A 55 23.33 9.16 19.01
CA GLU A 55 24.22 8.95 17.87
C GLU A 55 24.48 7.46 17.62
N GLU A 56 24.67 6.66 18.66
CA GLU A 56 24.85 5.20 18.54
C GLU A 56 23.62 4.54 17.89
N ASP A 57 22.40 4.97 18.28
CA ASP A 57 21.17 4.49 17.66
C ASP A 57 21.13 4.86 16.17
N PHE A 58 21.51 6.09 15.83
CA PHE A 58 21.58 6.52 14.43
C PHE A 58 22.57 5.69 13.61
N GLN A 59 23.77 5.46 14.13
CA GLN A 59 24.80 4.69 13.44
C GLN A 59 24.46 3.20 13.30
N SER A 60 23.67 2.64 14.23
CA SER A 60 23.21 1.25 14.18
C SER A 60 22.06 1.01 13.18
N ARG A 61 21.51 2.06 12.56
CA ARG A 61 20.40 1.96 11.62
C ARG A 61 20.89 1.53 10.24
N GLU A 62 20.01 0.84 9.50
CA GLU A 62 20.27 0.52 8.10
C GLU A 62 20.55 1.82 7.29
N PRO A 63 21.52 1.82 6.37
CA PRO A 63 21.83 3.01 5.57
C PRO A 63 20.62 3.49 4.76
N PHE A 64 19.87 2.56 4.15
CA PHE A 64 18.71 2.85 3.29
C PHE A 64 17.49 2.03 3.70
N THR A 65 16.31 2.56 3.41
CA THR A 65 15.06 1.82 3.58
C THR A 65 14.94 0.76 2.50
N VAL A 66 14.52 -0.45 2.88
CA VAL A 66 14.25 -1.54 1.93
C VAL A 66 13.25 -1.03 0.86
N PRO A 67 13.55 -1.15 -0.44
CA PRO A 67 12.69 -0.73 -1.52
C PRO A 67 11.29 -1.36 -1.46
N GLU A 68 10.29 -0.64 -1.92
CA GLU A 68 8.90 -1.12 -1.86
C GLU A 68 8.69 -2.43 -2.61
N ILE A 69 9.32 -2.59 -3.74
CA ILE A 69 9.26 -3.81 -4.56
C ILE A 69 9.70 -5.07 -3.81
N GLN A 70 10.53 -4.92 -2.77
CA GLN A 70 11.00 -6.06 -1.96
C GLN A 70 10.10 -6.36 -0.75
N ARG A 71 9.13 -5.50 -0.42
CA ARG A 71 8.27 -5.62 0.76
C ARG A 71 6.77 -5.58 0.49
N ALA A 72 6.36 -5.29 -0.75
CA ALA A 72 4.97 -5.24 -1.19
C ALA A 72 4.52 -6.57 -1.84
N ASN A 73 3.21 -6.73 -2.01
CA ASN A 73 2.68 -7.77 -2.89
C ASN A 73 2.95 -7.38 -4.34
N LEU A 74 3.44 -8.32 -5.13
CA LEU A 74 3.82 -8.07 -6.52
C LEU A 74 2.71 -8.38 -7.54
N ALA A 75 1.52 -8.76 -7.12
CA ALA A 75 0.45 -9.15 -8.03
C ALA A 75 0.13 -8.05 -9.05
N GLU A 76 0.01 -6.80 -8.62
CA GLU A 76 -0.25 -5.66 -9.51
C GLU A 76 0.89 -5.45 -10.51
N VAL A 77 2.14 -5.43 -10.03
CA VAL A 77 3.33 -5.27 -10.87
C VAL A 77 3.40 -6.36 -11.93
N ILE A 78 3.23 -7.62 -11.53
CA ILE A 78 3.25 -8.78 -12.45
C ILE A 78 2.11 -8.69 -13.46
N LEU A 79 0.90 -8.32 -13.03
CA LEU A 79 -0.25 -8.14 -13.92
C LEU A 79 0.03 -7.09 -15.00
N GLN A 80 0.59 -5.95 -14.61
CA GLN A 80 0.97 -4.88 -15.53
C GLN A 80 2.10 -5.32 -16.47
N MET A 81 3.14 -5.99 -15.95
CA MET A 81 4.23 -6.48 -16.77
C MET A 81 3.75 -7.46 -17.86
N ILE A 82 2.86 -8.39 -17.52
CA ILE A 82 2.28 -9.32 -18.49
C ILE A 82 1.41 -8.57 -19.51
N SER A 83 0.58 -7.62 -19.06
CA SER A 83 -0.29 -6.82 -19.91
C SER A 83 0.51 -6.00 -20.94
N LEU A 84 1.62 -5.42 -20.50
CA LEU A 84 2.52 -4.60 -21.33
C LEU A 84 3.58 -5.42 -22.09
N ARG A 85 3.59 -6.76 -21.93
CA ARG A 85 4.55 -7.68 -22.54
C ARG A 85 6.01 -7.34 -22.21
N LEU A 86 6.29 -6.95 -20.97
CA LEU A 86 7.63 -6.59 -20.50
C LEU A 86 8.52 -7.81 -20.19
N GLY A 87 8.03 -9.01 -20.38
CA GLY A 87 8.77 -10.24 -20.14
C GLY A 87 8.60 -10.80 -18.73
N ASP A 88 9.53 -11.69 -18.34
CA ASP A 88 9.51 -12.39 -17.06
C ASP A 88 9.99 -11.45 -15.93
N PRO A 89 9.19 -11.23 -14.87
CA PRO A 89 9.62 -10.45 -13.71
C PRO A 89 10.91 -10.93 -13.05
N GLY A 90 11.20 -12.23 -13.11
CA GLY A 90 12.44 -12.81 -12.56
C GLY A 90 13.69 -12.48 -13.36
N ARG A 91 13.54 -12.01 -14.60
CA ARG A 91 14.64 -11.65 -15.52
C ARG A 91 14.65 -10.18 -15.90
N PHE A 92 13.63 -9.43 -15.45
CA PHE A 92 13.55 -8.01 -15.74
C PHE A 92 14.64 -7.25 -14.97
N PRO A 93 15.35 -6.29 -15.58
CA PRO A 93 16.47 -5.58 -14.97
C PRO A 93 16.00 -4.52 -13.97
N PHE A 94 15.38 -4.94 -12.88
CA PHE A 94 15.07 -4.04 -11.77
C PHE A 94 16.37 -3.53 -11.14
N ILE A 95 16.38 -2.29 -10.70
CA ILE A 95 17.49 -1.72 -9.92
C ILE A 95 17.68 -2.53 -8.64
N ASP A 96 16.57 -2.79 -7.94
CA ASP A 96 16.53 -3.64 -6.74
C ASP A 96 15.57 -4.82 -7.03
N PRO A 97 16.10 -5.99 -7.44
CA PRO A 97 15.25 -7.11 -7.83
C PRO A 97 14.43 -7.64 -6.65
N PRO A 98 13.15 -7.96 -6.88
CA PRO A 98 12.32 -8.56 -5.85
C PRO A 98 12.74 -10.01 -5.56
N PRO A 99 12.51 -10.51 -4.33
CA PRO A 99 12.77 -11.90 -3.98
C PRO A 99 11.94 -12.86 -4.84
N ALA A 100 12.53 -13.98 -5.30
CA ALA A 100 11.82 -14.98 -6.08
C ALA A 100 10.55 -15.52 -5.37
N ALA A 101 10.54 -15.56 -4.03
CA ALA A 101 9.37 -15.93 -3.26
C ALA A 101 8.21 -14.93 -3.44
N ALA A 102 8.49 -13.62 -3.48
CA ALA A 102 7.48 -12.58 -3.70
C ALA A 102 6.90 -12.66 -5.12
N ILE A 103 7.74 -12.95 -6.13
CA ILE A 103 7.29 -13.18 -7.51
C ILE A 103 6.34 -14.38 -7.56
N ARG A 104 6.72 -15.52 -6.95
CA ARG A 104 5.86 -16.73 -6.92
C ARG A 104 4.53 -16.45 -6.21
N ASP A 105 4.55 -15.68 -5.12
CA ASP A 105 3.35 -15.30 -4.37
C ASP A 105 2.42 -14.40 -5.20
N GLY A 106 2.98 -13.42 -5.92
CA GLY A 106 2.22 -12.56 -6.83
C GLY A 106 1.55 -13.37 -7.95
N TYR A 107 2.24 -14.31 -8.57
CA TYR A 107 1.64 -15.22 -9.57
C TYR A 107 0.54 -16.11 -8.96
N ARG A 108 0.73 -16.61 -7.73
CA ARG A 108 -0.29 -17.38 -7.03
C ARG A 108 -1.54 -16.54 -6.80
N SER A 109 -1.40 -15.32 -6.26
CA SER A 109 -2.50 -14.40 -6.03
C SER A 109 -3.27 -14.09 -7.31
N LEU A 110 -2.59 -13.85 -8.43
CA LEU A 110 -3.23 -13.58 -9.71
C LEU A 110 -4.00 -14.79 -10.27
N ARG A 111 -3.51 -16.01 -10.03
CA ARG A 111 -4.25 -17.24 -10.39
C ARG A 111 -5.48 -17.44 -9.52
N GLU A 112 -5.37 -17.24 -8.21
CA GLU A 112 -6.49 -17.31 -7.27
C GLU A 112 -7.59 -16.30 -7.63
N LEU A 113 -7.20 -15.09 -8.05
CA LEU A 113 -8.14 -14.07 -8.54
C LEU A 113 -8.69 -14.35 -9.95
N GLY A 114 -8.27 -15.42 -10.61
CA GLY A 114 -8.68 -15.74 -11.96
C GLY A 114 -8.17 -14.76 -13.03
N ALA A 115 -7.12 -13.99 -12.72
CA ALA A 115 -6.49 -13.08 -13.68
C ALA A 115 -5.57 -13.81 -14.66
N LEU A 116 -4.97 -14.92 -14.23
CA LEU A 116 -4.07 -15.74 -15.06
C LEU A 116 -4.56 -17.18 -15.18
N THR A 117 -4.29 -17.76 -16.34
CA THR A 117 -4.40 -19.21 -16.57
C THR A 117 -3.22 -19.95 -15.88
N ALA A 118 -3.29 -21.30 -15.83
CA ALA A 118 -2.18 -22.13 -15.37
C ALA A 118 -0.87 -21.85 -16.13
N ASN A 119 -0.97 -21.50 -17.42
CA ASN A 119 0.17 -21.16 -18.27
C ASN A 119 0.57 -19.69 -18.22
N GLN A 120 0.19 -18.97 -17.15
CA GLN A 120 0.54 -17.56 -16.88
C GLN A 120 0.06 -16.58 -17.98
N ARG A 121 -0.98 -16.92 -18.74
CA ARG A 121 -1.58 -16.04 -19.74
C ARG A 121 -2.76 -15.28 -19.13
N LEU A 122 -2.96 -14.02 -19.53
CA LEU A 122 -4.12 -13.24 -19.11
C LEU A 122 -5.44 -13.89 -19.55
N THR A 123 -6.34 -14.05 -18.60
CA THR A 123 -7.75 -14.38 -18.85
C THR A 123 -8.51 -13.16 -19.36
N ALA A 124 -9.80 -13.30 -19.67
CA ALA A 124 -10.67 -12.14 -19.94
C ALA A 124 -10.71 -11.19 -18.73
N ASN A 125 -10.89 -11.75 -17.51
CA ASN A 125 -10.88 -10.98 -16.27
C ASN A 125 -9.52 -10.32 -16.02
N GLY A 126 -8.41 -11.03 -16.27
CA GLY A 126 -7.07 -10.46 -16.13
C GLY A 126 -6.82 -9.25 -17.03
N ARG A 127 -7.33 -9.28 -18.27
CA ARG A 127 -7.25 -8.12 -19.16
C ARG A 127 -8.09 -6.93 -18.67
N LEU A 128 -9.26 -7.18 -18.08
CA LEU A 128 -10.08 -6.12 -17.48
C LEU A 128 -9.37 -5.57 -16.22
N MET A 129 -8.89 -6.43 -15.35
CA MET A 129 -8.17 -6.03 -14.14
C MET A 129 -6.94 -5.16 -14.46
N ALA A 130 -6.16 -5.52 -15.49
CA ALA A 130 -4.98 -4.76 -15.90
C ALA A 130 -5.30 -3.35 -16.43
N ARG A 131 -6.55 -3.08 -16.80
CA ARG A 131 -7.02 -1.74 -17.27
C ARG A 131 -7.49 -0.85 -16.13
N LEU A 132 -7.76 -1.41 -14.96
CA LEU A 132 -8.19 -0.66 -13.80
C LEU A 132 -6.95 -0.22 -12.99
N PRO A 133 -6.81 1.06 -12.63
CA PRO A 133 -5.70 1.55 -11.80
C PRO A 133 -5.95 1.24 -10.32
N LEU A 134 -6.17 -0.03 -10.00
CA LEU A 134 -6.57 -0.51 -8.68
C LEU A 134 -5.83 -1.82 -8.35
N ASP A 135 -5.68 -2.09 -7.06
CA ASP A 135 -5.25 -3.40 -6.58
C ASP A 135 -6.04 -4.52 -7.27
N PRO A 136 -5.40 -5.62 -7.71
CA PRO A 136 -6.06 -6.72 -8.41
C PRO A 136 -7.26 -7.30 -7.65
N ARG A 137 -7.27 -7.31 -6.33
CA ARG A 137 -8.40 -7.78 -5.52
C ARG A 137 -9.60 -6.86 -5.65
N LEU A 138 -9.39 -5.54 -5.58
CA LEU A 138 -10.44 -4.55 -5.78
C LEU A 138 -10.98 -4.61 -7.21
N SER A 139 -10.10 -4.73 -8.19
CA SER A 139 -10.47 -4.92 -9.59
C SER A 139 -11.35 -6.16 -9.78
N ARG A 140 -11.01 -7.26 -9.10
CA ARG A 140 -11.83 -8.49 -9.13
C ARG A 140 -13.21 -8.30 -8.52
N ILE A 141 -13.30 -7.61 -7.39
CA ILE A 141 -14.58 -7.28 -6.74
C ILE A 141 -15.48 -6.50 -7.68
N ILE A 142 -14.94 -5.49 -8.39
CA ILE A 142 -15.71 -4.71 -9.38
C ILE A 142 -16.24 -5.60 -10.49
N ILE A 143 -15.39 -6.45 -11.06
CA ILE A 143 -15.78 -7.33 -12.19
C ILE A 143 -16.90 -8.29 -11.76
N GLU A 144 -16.82 -8.89 -10.58
CA GLU A 144 -17.89 -9.76 -10.05
C GLU A 144 -19.16 -8.98 -9.76
N GLY A 145 -19.07 -7.81 -9.15
CA GLY A 145 -20.22 -6.95 -8.86
C GLY A 145 -20.98 -6.53 -10.11
N MET A 146 -20.26 -6.28 -11.21
CA MET A 146 -20.89 -6.01 -12.52
C MET A 146 -21.70 -7.22 -13.01
N GLY A 147 -21.13 -8.44 -12.88
CA GLY A 147 -21.82 -9.67 -13.25
C GLY A 147 -23.07 -9.98 -12.41
N LEU A 148 -23.10 -9.49 -11.18
CA LEU A 148 -24.23 -9.66 -10.24
C LEU A 148 -25.25 -8.51 -10.28
N GLY A 149 -25.07 -7.50 -11.14
CA GLY A 149 -25.96 -6.34 -11.23
C GLY A 149 -25.82 -5.31 -10.12
N ALA A 150 -24.76 -5.41 -9.28
CA ALA A 150 -24.48 -4.52 -8.14
C ALA A 150 -23.36 -3.52 -8.46
N THR A 151 -23.28 -3.04 -9.69
CA THR A 151 -22.16 -2.22 -10.19
C THR A 151 -21.99 -0.94 -9.39
N ARG A 152 -23.09 -0.24 -9.07
CA ARG A 152 -23.06 1.04 -8.38
C ARG A 152 -22.52 0.88 -6.96
N GLU A 153 -23.05 -0.06 -6.22
CA GLU A 153 -22.70 -0.36 -4.85
C GLU A 153 -21.21 -0.78 -4.75
N ILE A 154 -20.80 -1.65 -5.64
CA ILE A 154 -19.41 -2.15 -5.66
C ILE A 154 -18.41 -1.08 -6.06
N ILE A 155 -18.75 -0.16 -6.96
CA ILE A 155 -17.86 0.97 -7.29
C ILE A 155 -17.68 1.88 -6.06
N VAL A 156 -18.75 2.18 -5.32
CA VAL A 156 -18.64 2.98 -4.07
C VAL A 156 -17.74 2.28 -3.06
N LEU A 157 -17.95 0.98 -2.83
CA LEU A 157 -17.13 0.20 -1.90
C LEU A 157 -15.67 0.13 -2.34
N ALA A 158 -15.41 -0.15 -3.61
CA ALA A 158 -14.05 -0.22 -4.14
C ALA A 158 -13.33 1.14 -4.05
N ALA A 159 -14.03 2.24 -4.35
CA ALA A 159 -13.49 3.58 -4.22
C ALA A 159 -13.14 3.90 -2.74
N ALA A 160 -14.03 3.57 -1.81
CA ALA A 160 -13.79 3.79 -0.38
C ALA A 160 -12.61 2.95 0.16
N LEU A 161 -12.45 1.71 -0.34
CA LEU A 161 -11.34 0.83 0.04
C LEU A 161 -10.00 1.21 -0.63
N ALA A 162 -10.05 1.92 -1.76
CA ALA A 162 -8.84 2.35 -2.48
C ALA A 162 -8.19 3.60 -1.89
N ILE A 163 -8.90 4.36 -1.07
CA ILE A 163 -8.42 5.59 -0.45
C ILE A 163 -8.25 5.42 1.06
N GLN A 164 -7.55 6.36 1.68
CA GLN A 164 -7.56 6.47 3.13
C GLN A 164 -8.96 6.86 3.60
N ASP A 165 -9.43 6.27 4.72
CA ASP A 165 -10.74 6.58 5.30
C ASP A 165 -10.93 8.11 5.41
N PRO A 166 -11.92 8.69 4.71
CA PRO A 166 -12.16 10.13 4.73
C PRO A 166 -12.72 10.62 6.07
N ARG A 167 -13.17 9.73 6.95
CA ARG A 167 -13.67 10.07 8.28
C ARG A 167 -12.51 10.46 9.19
N VAL A 168 -12.16 11.73 9.18
CA VAL A 168 -11.05 12.27 9.97
C VAL A 168 -11.41 12.28 11.46
N ARG A 169 -10.52 11.73 12.30
CA ARG A 169 -10.66 11.67 13.75
C ARG A 169 -9.47 12.38 14.44
N PRO A 170 -9.49 13.73 14.54
CA PRO A 170 -8.40 14.47 15.16
C PRO A 170 -8.25 14.11 16.65
N PRO A 171 -7.01 13.98 17.16
CA PRO A 171 -6.76 13.59 18.55
C PRO A 171 -7.34 14.55 19.59
N ASP A 172 -7.47 15.84 19.23
CA ASP A 172 -8.02 16.89 20.10
C ASP A 172 -9.56 17.00 20.05
N LYS A 173 -10.22 16.26 19.13
CA LYS A 173 -11.67 16.34 18.88
C LYS A 173 -12.31 14.96 18.65
N GLU A 174 -11.74 13.91 19.22
CA GLU A 174 -12.19 12.53 19.00
C GLU A 174 -13.68 12.34 19.30
N HIS A 175 -14.17 12.79 20.46
CA HIS A 175 -15.59 12.65 20.85
C HIS A 175 -16.54 13.32 19.86
N LYS A 176 -16.19 14.52 19.39
CA LYS A 176 -17.01 15.23 18.40
C LYS A 176 -17.00 14.55 17.05
N ALA A 177 -15.84 14.02 16.63
CA ALA A 177 -15.72 13.24 15.41
C ALA A 177 -16.55 11.95 15.49
N ASP A 178 -16.48 11.22 16.60
CA ASP A 178 -17.27 10.01 16.83
C ASP A 178 -18.78 10.27 16.83
N GLU A 179 -19.21 11.39 17.39
CA GLU A 179 -20.62 11.82 17.38
C GLU A 179 -21.10 12.09 15.94
N VAL A 180 -20.33 12.85 15.17
CA VAL A 180 -20.66 13.17 13.76
C VAL A 180 -20.62 11.90 12.89
N HIS A 181 -19.64 11.01 13.10
CA HIS A 181 -19.52 9.79 12.31
C HIS A 181 -20.57 8.74 12.66
N ARG A 182 -21.21 8.81 13.83
CA ARG A 182 -22.23 7.86 14.29
C ARG A 182 -23.39 7.71 13.32
N GLN A 183 -23.75 8.78 12.61
CA GLN A 183 -24.82 8.75 11.59
C GLN A 183 -24.50 7.86 10.38
N PHE A 184 -23.21 7.57 10.15
CA PHE A 184 -22.75 6.71 9.06
C PHE A 184 -22.44 5.28 9.51
N LEU A 185 -22.75 4.91 10.78
CA LEU A 185 -22.50 3.57 11.26
C LEU A 185 -23.68 2.64 10.91
N ASP A 186 -23.39 1.52 10.32
CA ASP A 186 -24.30 0.38 10.22
C ASP A 186 -23.92 -0.68 11.25
N ARG A 187 -24.92 -1.28 11.94
CA ARG A 187 -24.67 -2.28 12.99
C ARG A 187 -24.28 -3.65 12.44
N LYS A 188 -24.54 -3.93 11.17
CA LYS A 188 -24.35 -5.24 10.55
C LYS A 188 -23.06 -5.32 9.76
N SER A 189 -22.62 -4.20 9.16
CA SER A 189 -21.45 -4.21 8.26
C SER A 189 -20.87 -2.83 8.04
N ASP A 190 -19.55 -2.72 8.15
CA ASP A 190 -18.81 -1.52 7.79
C ASP A 190 -18.97 -1.16 6.30
N PHE A 191 -19.21 -2.17 5.47
CA PHE A 191 -19.47 -1.95 4.03
C PHE A 191 -20.83 -1.30 3.78
N LEU A 192 -21.87 -1.68 4.53
CA LEU A 192 -23.17 -1.02 4.43
C LEU A 192 -23.13 0.42 4.92
N ALA A 193 -22.23 0.72 5.85
CA ALA A 193 -21.99 2.09 6.31
C ALA A 193 -21.34 3.00 5.25
N LEU A 194 -20.79 2.42 4.17
CA LEU A 194 -20.18 3.16 3.06
C LEU A 194 -21.14 3.40 1.88
N LEU A 195 -22.26 2.66 1.84
CA LEU A 195 -23.32 2.77 0.81
C LEU A 195 -24.38 3.79 1.19
#